data_e101fb16425d5b947d4e004da494bf84
#
_entry.id   e101fb16425d5b947d4e004da494bf84
#
_cell.length_a   1.000
_cell.length_b   1.000
_cell.length_c   1.000
_cell.angle_alpha   90.00
_cell.angle_beta   90.00
_cell.angle_gamma   90.00
#
_symmetry.space_group_name_H-M   'P 1'
#
loop_
_entity.id
_entity.type
_entity.pdbx_description
1 polymer ?
#
loop_
_entity_poly.entity_id
_entity_poly.type
_entity_poly.pdbx_seq_one_letter_code
_entity_poly.pdbx_strand_id
1 'polypeptide(L)'
;MPSWQQETLSLGSNPYEVSSEVSIVRHQLNPSSGNNVLAKALDYANQLEALLRQNRDTLTLAQFRDPWAGVPLLDHRKDNPALKLVYEVNALPSIELPIHLSLPRKTLAKISAWEQRCLHGADLIVTPSKLTAAGLEKRTTTPVVYLPNGAELPPAEPLRQAEDASLPRLIYFGAAQRWQGLRDLLKAFALVRQQLEVRLDLCLSLENRQARQVKAWLKSMELEDCVSLHFGLDQASLRQKIQAASASLAPLTPCRRNMLQGCCPLKVLESMACGTAVIASDLPVIRELVTHEKHGLLVPPSRPSELARACIELLSQPAKAKDLGLKGQQRVTEQFQWQQICAQLSDLYHQLSQSPMQASA
;
A
#
# COMPACT_ATOMS: atom_id res chain seq x y z
N MET A 1 9.94 2.99 11.31
CA MET A 1 9.76 4.07 10.33
C MET A 1 10.84 3.89 9.30
N PRO A 2 10.55 3.86 7.99
CA PRO A 2 11.59 3.93 6.99
C PRO A 2 12.32 5.25 7.16
N SER A 3 13.65 5.22 7.12
CA SER A 3 14.46 6.41 6.92
C SER A 3 14.03 6.98 5.56
N TRP A 4 13.41 8.14 5.56
CA TRP A 4 13.16 8.90 4.35
C TRP A 4 14.53 9.32 3.84
N GLN A 5 15.10 8.57 2.91
CA GLN A 5 16.22 9.06 2.14
C GLN A 5 15.72 10.25 1.31
N GLN A 6 16.49 11.32 1.38
CA GLN A 6 16.35 12.49 0.55
C GLN A 6 16.50 12.08 -0.93
N GLU A 7 15.41 11.65 -1.57
CA GLU A 7 15.37 11.74 -3.01
C GLU A 7 15.10 13.21 -3.35
N THR A 8 16.14 13.88 -3.76
CA THR A 8 16.02 15.15 -4.48
C THR A 8 15.38 14.80 -5.82
N LEU A 9 14.05 14.86 -5.89
CA LEU A 9 13.34 14.79 -7.15
C LEU A 9 13.76 16.03 -7.94
N SER A 10 14.66 15.86 -8.91
CA SER A 10 14.86 16.87 -9.93
C SER A 10 13.52 17.06 -10.65
N LEU A 11 13.12 18.31 -10.81
CA LEU A 11 11.96 18.74 -11.62
C LEU A 11 12.16 18.27 -13.08
N GLY A 12 11.89 17.04 -13.40
CA GLY A 12 12.10 16.50 -14.75
C GLY A 12 11.94 15.00 -14.86
N SER A 13 11.84 14.27 -13.76
CA SER A 13 11.71 12.80 -13.78
C SER A 13 10.42 12.27 -13.13
N ASN A 14 9.47 13.14 -12.81
CA ASN A 14 8.18 12.74 -12.29
C ASN A 14 7.19 12.66 -13.45
N PRO A 15 6.54 11.50 -13.73
CA PRO A 15 5.50 11.38 -14.75
C PRO A 15 4.24 12.23 -14.46
N TYR A 16 4.15 12.79 -13.26
CA TYR A 16 3.16 13.82 -12.94
C TYR A 16 3.79 15.16 -13.28
N GLU A 17 3.45 15.74 -14.44
CA GLU A 17 3.62 17.17 -14.69
C GLU A 17 2.91 17.92 -13.56
N VAL A 18 3.68 18.31 -12.57
CA VAL A 18 3.30 19.42 -11.71
C VAL A 18 3.25 20.59 -12.66
N SER A 19 2.05 21.14 -12.91
CA SER A 19 1.91 22.30 -13.78
C SER A 19 2.93 23.35 -13.34
N SER A 20 3.48 24.13 -14.27
CA SER A 20 4.45 25.19 -14.00
C SER A 20 4.01 26.22 -12.94
N GLU A 21 2.77 26.13 -12.49
CA GLU A 21 2.10 27.00 -11.52
C GLU A 21 2.13 26.47 -10.07
N VAL A 22 2.57 25.22 -9.84
CA VAL A 22 2.59 24.62 -8.48
C VAL A 22 4.01 24.61 -7.93
N SER A 23 4.26 25.38 -6.87
CA SER A 23 5.50 25.26 -6.09
C SER A 23 5.32 24.25 -4.94
N ILE A 24 6.22 23.26 -4.88
CA ILE A 24 6.26 22.29 -3.79
C ILE A 24 7.33 22.69 -2.81
N VAL A 25 6.92 23.05 -1.58
CA VAL A 25 7.84 23.27 -0.46
C VAL A 25 7.84 22.05 0.44
N ARG A 26 9.02 21.43 0.62
CA ARG A 26 9.18 20.29 1.51
C ARG A 26 9.83 20.74 2.81
N HIS A 27 9.14 20.52 3.92
CA HIS A 27 9.66 20.76 5.25
C HIS A 27 10.20 19.46 5.85
N GLN A 28 11.51 19.40 6.08
CA GLN A 28 12.12 18.29 6.78
C GLN A 28 11.92 18.49 8.28
N LEU A 29 11.21 17.58 8.92
CA LEU A 29 11.09 17.54 10.37
C LEU A 29 12.21 16.66 10.94
N ASN A 30 12.90 17.15 11.96
CA ASN A 30 14.00 16.43 12.60
C ASN A 30 13.43 15.38 13.58
N PRO A 31 13.57 14.08 13.31
CA PRO A 31 13.04 13.07 14.22
C PRO A 31 13.83 13.08 15.55
N SER A 32 13.12 12.97 16.67
CA SER A 32 13.76 12.80 17.96
C SER A 32 14.63 11.53 18.00
N SER A 33 15.74 11.58 18.71
CA SER A 33 16.74 10.49 18.81
C SER A 33 16.25 9.26 19.59
N GLY A 34 15.03 9.28 20.13
CA GLY A 34 14.46 8.19 20.93
C GLY A 34 13.87 7.04 20.13
N ASN A 35 13.93 5.81 20.66
CA ASN A 35 13.28 4.63 20.08
C ASN A 35 11.78 4.52 20.38
N ASN A 36 11.23 5.46 21.17
CA ASN A 36 9.82 5.45 21.55
C ASN A 36 8.95 6.04 20.44
N VAL A 37 8.07 5.22 19.84
CA VAL A 37 7.18 5.62 18.75
C VAL A 37 6.26 6.78 19.15
N LEU A 38 5.75 6.78 20.39
CA LEU A 38 4.87 7.84 20.87
C LEU A 38 5.62 9.16 21.05
N ALA A 39 6.86 9.12 21.57
CA ALA A 39 7.69 10.31 21.67
C ALA A 39 7.99 10.92 20.29
N LYS A 40 8.30 10.08 19.30
CA LYS A 40 8.48 10.52 17.90
C LYS A 40 7.22 11.14 17.33
N ALA A 41 6.05 10.55 17.60
CA ALA A 41 4.77 11.08 17.13
C ALA A 41 4.45 12.44 17.76
N LEU A 42 4.72 12.61 19.06
CA LEU A 42 4.55 13.89 19.75
C LEU A 42 5.53 14.96 19.25
N ASP A 43 6.78 14.58 19.05
CA ASP A 43 7.80 15.48 18.52
C ASP A 43 7.45 15.96 17.12
N TYR A 44 7.00 15.05 16.25
CA TYR A 44 6.46 15.39 14.94
C TYR A 44 5.27 16.36 15.05
N ALA A 45 4.33 16.09 15.95
CA ALA A 45 3.16 16.96 16.15
C ALA A 45 3.55 18.37 16.59
N ASN A 46 4.53 18.50 17.51
CA ASN A 46 5.03 19.80 17.99
C ASN A 46 5.73 20.59 16.87
N GLN A 47 6.55 19.92 16.05
CA GLN A 47 7.23 20.57 14.91
C GLN A 47 6.22 21.01 13.84
N LEU A 48 5.20 20.19 13.57
CA LEU A 48 4.13 20.54 12.66
C LEU A 48 3.32 21.75 13.19
N GLU A 49 3.03 21.78 14.49
CA GLU A 49 2.34 22.92 15.10
C GLU A 49 3.12 24.24 14.95
N ALA A 50 4.45 24.19 15.14
CA ALA A 50 5.31 25.35 14.91
C ALA A 50 5.26 25.82 13.44
N LEU A 51 5.28 24.91 12.47
CA LEU A 51 5.15 25.21 11.05
C LEU A 51 3.78 25.81 10.71
N LEU A 52 2.70 25.27 11.26
CA LEU A 52 1.33 25.78 11.05
C LEU A 52 1.17 27.20 11.55
N ARG A 53 1.78 27.55 12.70
CA ARG A 53 1.76 28.93 13.22
C ARG A 53 2.44 29.93 12.30
N GLN A 54 3.50 29.51 11.60
CA GLN A 54 4.20 30.37 10.62
C GLN A 54 3.40 30.60 9.33
N ASN A 55 2.47 29.69 8.99
CA ASN A 55 1.69 29.73 7.75
C ASN A 55 0.18 29.92 8.02
N ARG A 56 -0.16 30.60 9.12
CA ARG A 56 -1.52 30.67 9.66
C ARG A 56 -2.57 31.12 8.65
N ASP A 57 -2.27 32.14 7.86
CA ASP A 57 -3.25 32.82 7.01
C ASP A 57 -3.27 32.32 5.55
N THR A 58 -2.38 31.39 5.19
CA THR A 58 -2.23 30.93 3.79
C THR A 58 -2.81 29.54 3.57
N LEU A 59 -3.05 28.76 4.63
CA LEU A 59 -3.50 27.37 4.51
C LEU A 59 -5.02 27.30 4.37
N THR A 60 -5.50 26.86 3.21
CA THR A 60 -6.94 26.73 2.90
C THR A 60 -7.43 25.29 2.93
N LEU A 61 -6.55 24.30 2.61
CA LEU A 61 -6.84 22.89 2.65
C LEU A 61 -5.61 22.12 3.14
N ALA A 62 -5.83 21.15 4.01
CA ALA A 62 -4.78 20.23 4.44
C ALA A 62 -5.27 18.78 4.40
N GLN A 63 -4.46 17.91 3.80
CA GLN A 63 -4.66 16.47 3.88
C GLN A 63 -3.65 15.85 4.86
N PHE A 64 -4.11 14.93 5.68
CA PHE A 64 -3.27 14.18 6.61
C PHE A 64 -3.61 12.70 6.60
N ARG A 65 -2.63 11.86 6.99
CA ARG A 65 -2.74 10.40 6.92
C ARG A 65 -2.77 9.70 8.28
N ASP A 66 -2.45 10.42 9.34
CA ASP A 66 -2.37 9.87 10.68
C ASP A 66 -2.77 10.89 11.76
N PRO A 67 -3.12 10.45 12.97
CA PRO A 67 -3.55 11.34 14.05
C PRO A 67 -2.45 12.30 14.54
N TRP A 68 -1.17 11.99 14.29
CA TRP A 68 -0.05 12.84 14.71
C TRP A 68 -0.03 14.16 13.94
N ALA A 69 -0.43 14.11 12.67
CA ALA A 69 -0.65 15.30 11.85
C ALA A 69 -2.06 15.88 12.05
N GLY A 70 -3.07 15.00 12.17
CA GLY A 70 -4.46 15.43 12.27
C GLY A 70 -4.79 16.25 13.51
N VAL A 71 -4.26 15.87 14.69
CA VAL A 71 -4.55 16.61 15.93
C VAL A 71 -4.03 18.05 15.90
N PRO A 72 -2.77 18.34 15.53
CA PRO A 72 -2.30 19.72 15.33
C PRO A 72 -3.11 20.52 14.32
N LEU A 73 -3.51 19.91 13.20
CA LEU A 73 -4.34 20.57 12.19
C LEU A 73 -5.73 20.94 12.72
N LEU A 74 -6.34 20.05 13.50
CA LEU A 74 -7.62 20.32 14.16
C LEU A 74 -7.51 21.43 15.21
N ASP A 75 -6.39 21.51 15.93
CA ASP A 75 -6.15 22.61 16.86
C ASP A 75 -5.89 23.93 16.14
N HIS A 76 -5.12 23.90 15.05
CA HIS A 76 -4.86 25.07 14.20
C HIS A 76 -6.15 25.63 13.56
N ARG A 77 -7.09 24.74 13.18
CA ARG A 77 -8.38 25.19 12.60
C ARG A 77 -9.23 26.03 13.53
N LYS A 78 -9.02 25.95 14.85
CA LYS A 78 -9.72 26.86 15.79
C LYS A 78 -9.39 28.32 15.54
N ASP A 79 -8.17 28.58 15.08
CA ASP A 79 -7.67 29.90 14.74
C ASP A 79 -7.83 30.24 13.24
N ASN A 80 -8.06 29.24 12.40
CA ASN A 80 -8.34 29.38 10.96
C ASN A 80 -9.59 28.55 10.59
N PRO A 81 -10.81 29.01 10.89
CA PRO A 81 -12.03 28.23 10.64
C PRO A 81 -12.31 27.90 9.17
N ALA A 82 -11.70 28.64 8.24
CA ALA A 82 -11.83 28.39 6.80
C ALA A 82 -11.04 27.15 6.33
N LEU A 83 -10.08 26.67 7.12
CA LEU A 83 -9.24 25.52 6.78
C LEU A 83 -10.07 24.25 6.62
N LYS A 84 -10.05 23.66 5.44
CA LYS A 84 -10.65 22.36 5.15
C LYS A 84 -9.67 21.23 5.44
N LEU A 85 -10.15 20.18 6.08
CA LEU A 85 -9.34 19.05 6.51
C LEU A 85 -9.80 17.75 5.85
N VAL A 86 -8.89 17.09 5.13
CA VAL A 86 -9.11 15.78 4.53
C VAL A 86 -8.29 14.74 5.28
N TYR A 87 -8.95 13.73 5.84
CA TYR A 87 -8.28 12.61 6.49
C TYR A 87 -8.18 11.42 5.53
N GLU A 88 -6.98 11.12 5.04
CA GLU A 88 -6.70 9.94 4.24
C GLU A 88 -6.41 8.74 5.15
N VAL A 89 -7.38 7.85 5.32
CA VAL A 89 -7.26 6.68 6.20
C VAL A 89 -6.77 5.47 5.41
N ASN A 90 -5.45 5.30 5.35
CA ASN A 90 -4.81 4.10 4.81
C ASN A 90 -4.66 3.00 5.85
N ALA A 91 -4.54 3.40 7.11
CA ALA A 91 -4.40 2.53 8.27
C ALA A 91 -4.89 3.25 9.52
N LEU A 92 -5.32 2.48 10.51
CA LEU A 92 -5.64 2.96 11.84
C LEU A 92 -4.54 2.53 12.79
N PRO A 93 -3.74 3.46 13.34
CA PRO A 93 -2.64 3.15 14.25
C PRO A 93 -3.06 2.31 15.46
N SER A 94 -4.31 2.45 15.95
CA SER A 94 -4.85 1.63 17.03
C SER A 94 -4.99 0.13 16.66
N ILE A 95 -5.07 -0.20 15.37
CA ILE A 95 -5.14 -1.57 14.86
C ILE A 95 -3.75 -2.05 14.41
N GLU A 96 -2.99 -1.19 13.72
CA GLU A 96 -1.74 -1.58 13.08
C GLU A 96 -0.56 -1.65 14.05
N LEU A 97 -0.40 -0.66 14.94
CA LEU A 97 0.72 -0.62 15.87
C LEU A 97 0.80 -1.84 16.81
N PRO A 98 -0.31 -2.37 17.37
CA PRO A 98 -0.26 -3.57 18.22
C PRO A 98 0.23 -4.85 17.49
N ILE A 99 0.23 -4.86 16.16
CA ILE A 99 0.77 -5.99 15.39
C ILE A 99 2.29 -6.08 15.51
N HIS A 100 2.94 -4.93 15.74
CA HIS A 100 4.41 -4.82 15.77
C HIS A 100 4.96 -4.48 17.15
N LEU A 101 4.17 -3.82 17.97
CA LEU A 101 4.59 -3.23 19.23
C LEU A 101 3.68 -3.72 20.35
N SER A 102 4.30 -4.12 21.46
CA SER A 102 3.58 -4.34 22.71
C SER A 102 3.29 -2.98 23.33
N LEU A 103 2.07 -2.45 23.14
CA LEU A 103 1.66 -1.16 23.66
C LEU A 103 0.85 -1.30 24.96
N PRO A 104 1.13 -0.48 25.98
CA PRO A 104 0.27 -0.40 27.17
C PRO A 104 -1.15 0.00 26.80
N ARG A 105 -2.14 -0.54 27.52
CA ARG A 105 -3.58 -0.24 27.29
C ARG A 105 -3.89 1.26 27.29
N LYS A 106 -3.27 2.02 28.23
CA LYS A 106 -3.43 3.49 28.31
C LYS A 106 -2.92 4.20 27.05
N THR A 107 -1.79 3.77 26.50
CA THR A 107 -1.23 4.31 25.25
C THR A 107 -2.15 4.03 24.09
N LEU A 108 -2.65 2.81 23.96
CA LEU A 108 -3.58 2.42 22.89
C LEU A 108 -4.89 3.21 22.99
N ALA A 109 -5.44 3.39 24.19
CA ALA A 109 -6.63 4.20 24.39
C ALA A 109 -6.43 5.67 23.98
N LYS A 110 -5.25 6.26 24.26
CA LYS A 110 -4.91 7.62 23.83
C LYS A 110 -4.82 7.72 22.30
N ILE A 111 -4.18 6.76 21.65
CA ILE A 111 -4.10 6.68 20.17
C ILE A 111 -5.51 6.59 19.58
N SER A 112 -6.35 5.70 20.11
CA SER A 112 -7.74 5.55 19.64
C SER A 112 -8.56 6.83 19.85
N ALA A 113 -8.36 7.57 20.96
CA ALA A 113 -9.02 8.85 21.17
C ALA A 113 -8.59 9.91 20.13
N TRP A 114 -7.31 9.96 19.78
CA TRP A 114 -6.82 10.84 18.72
C TRP A 114 -7.36 10.47 17.34
N GLU A 115 -7.42 9.18 17.00
CA GLU A 115 -8.08 8.71 15.78
C GLU A 115 -9.53 9.17 15.74
N GLN A 116 -10.26 8.96 16.84
CA GLN A 116 -11.67 9.34 16.91
C GLN A 116 -11.86 10.86 16.75
N ARG A 117 -10.98 11.66 17.38
CA ARG A 117 -10.97 13.10 17.21
C ARG A 117 -10.74 13.51 15.75
N CYS A 118 -9.83 12.85 15.04
CA CYS A 118 -9.56 13.09 13.63
C CYS A 118 -10.74 12.66 12.73
N LEU A 119 -11.37 11.52 13.03
CA LEU A 119 -12.51 11.03 12.28
C LEU A 119 -13.74 11.95 12.35
N HIS A 120 -13.98 12.58 13.53
CA HIS A 120 -15.10 13.52 13.68
C HIS A 120 -14.73 14.96 13.29
N GLY A 121 -13.46 15.28 13.32
CA GLY A 121 -12.99 16.63 13.08
C GLY A 121 -12.59 16.92 11.62
N ALA A 122 -12.45 15.93 10.76
CA ALA A 122 -12.22 16.16 9.33
C ALA A 122 -13.50 16.60 8.63
N ASP A 123 -13.38 17.33 7.52
CA ASP A 123 -14.49 17.69 6.64
C ASP A 123 -14.79 16.56 5.65
N LEU A 124 -13.78 15.77 5.31
CA LEU A 124 -13.87 14.62 4.41
C LEU A 124 -12.88 13.53 4.85
N ILE A 125 -13.32 12.30 4.74
CA ILE A 125 -12.45 11.12 4.90
C ILE A 125 -12.33 10.43 3.55
N VAL A 126 -11.09 10.16 3.11
CA VAL A 126 -10.83 9.31 1.95
C VAL A 126 -10.12 8.04 2.38
N THR A 127 -10.45 6.91 1.78
CA THR A 127 -9.81 5.62 2.12
C THR A 127 -9.72 4.71 0.90
N PRO A 128 -8.61 3.95 0.74
CA PRO A 128 -8.38 3.13 -0.45
C PRO A 128 -9.04 1.74 -0.40
N SER A 129 -9.89 1.45 0.58
CA SER A 129 -10.57 0.16 0.72
C SER A 129 -12.04 0.34 1.09
N LYS A 130 -12.91 -0.37 0.38
CA LYS A 130 -14.36 -0.43 0.69
C LYS A 130 -14.60 -1.01 2.08
N LEU A 131 -13.80 -2.01 2.48
CA LEU A 131 -13.89 -2.58 3.83
C LEU A 131 -13.57 -1.52 4.89
N THR A 132 -12.55 -0.68 4.66
CA THR A 132 -12.23 0.43 5.56
C THR A 132 -13.36 1.45 5.58
N ALA A 133 -13.89 1.85 4.42
CA ALA A 133 -15.00 2.82 4.32
C ALA A 133 -16.21 2.35 5.14
N ALA A 134 -16.67 1.13 4.90
CA ALA A 134 -17.79 0.55 5.64
C ALA A 134 -17.56 0.44 7.17
N GLY A 135 -16.30 0.28 7.59
CA GLY A 135 -15.92 0.30 8.99
C GLY A 135 -15.92 1.71 9.60
N LEU A 136 -15.50 2.72 8.83
CA LEU A 136 -15.46 4.12 9.24
C LEU A 136 -16.85 4.75 9.31
N GLU A 137 -17.74 4.49 8.36
CA GLU A 137 -19.11 4.97 8.33
C GLU A 137 -19.89 4.61 9.62
N LYS A 138 -19.51 3.52 10.29
CA LYS A 138 -20.08 3.12 11.59
C LYS A 138 -19.50 3.89 12.78
N ARG A 139 -18.43 4.66 12.57
CA ARG A 139 -17.63 5.31 13.62
C ARG A 139 -17.69 6.83 13.59
N THR A 140 -18.15 7.41 12.49
CA THR A 140 -18.23 8.86 12.31
C THR A 140 -19.39 9.25 11.42
N THR A 141 -19.86 10.48 11.56
CA THR A 141 -20.82 11.13 10.65
C THR A 141 -20.13 11.94 9.55
N THR A 142 -18.81 12.09 9.62
CA THR A 142 -18.02 12.73 8.56
C THR A 142 -18.16 11.94 7.26
N PRO A 143 -18.38 12.59 6.11
CA PRO A 143 -18.46 11.90 4.82
C PRO A 143 -17.23 11.03 4.56
N VAL A 144 -17.45 9.77 4.17
CA VAL A 144 -16.38 8.82 3.83
C VAL A 144 -16.47 8.48 2.36
N VAL A 145 -15.37 8.69 1.63
CA VAL A 145 -15.27 8.40 0.21
C VAL A 145 -14.26 7.27 -0.02
N TYR A 146 -14.70 6.24 -0.72
CA TYR A 146 -13.80 5.21 -1.23
C TYR A 146 -13.03 5.78 -2.43
N LEU A 147 -11.72 5.90 -2.29
CA LEU A 147 -10.79 6.32 -3.33
C LEU A 147 -9.64 5.32 -3.39
N PRO A 148 -9.65 4.32 -4.28
CA PRO A 148 -8.65 3.27 -4.31
C PRO A 148 -7.25 3.83 -4.64
N ASN A 149 -6.22 3.07 -4.32
CA ASN A 149 -4.91 3.33 -4.89
C ASN A 149 -4.93 3.07 -6.39
N GLY A 150 -4.08 3.78 -7.13
CA GLY A 150 -3.86 3.53 -8.54
C GLY A 150 -2.60 2.70 -8.81
N ALA A 151 -2.42 2.36 -10.08
CA ALA A 151 -1.16 1.86 -10.62
C ALA A 151 -0.86 2.51 -11.97
N GLU A 152 0.43 2.58 -12.30
CA GLU A 152 0.87 3.02 -13.62
C GLU A 152 0.90 1.83 -14.57
N LEU A 153 0.37 2.05 -15.76
CA LEU A 153 0.58 1.09 -16.84
C LEU A 153 2.05 1.17 -17.31
N PRO A 154 2.69 0.03 -17.59
CA PRO A 154 4.02 0.06 -18.14
C PRO A 154 4.03 0.77 -19.50
N PRO A 155 5.13 1.47 -19.86
CA PRO A 155 5.29 2.00 -21.20
C PRO A 155 5.22 0.87 -22.22
N ALA A 156 4.78 1.19 -23.44
CA ALA A 156 4.61 0.23 -24.53
C ALA A 156 5.94 -0.31 -25.11
N GLU A 157 7.06 -0.12 -24.42
CA GLU A 157 8.36 -0.61 -24.86
C GLU A 157 8.44 -2.14 -24.76
N PRO A 158 9.10 -2.78 -25.76
CA PRO A 158 9.27 -4.22 -25.73
C PRO A 158 10.09 -4.62 -24.51
N LEU A 159 9.60 -5.65 -23.81
CA LEU A 159 10.32 -6.29 -22.72
C LEU A 159 11.72 -6.69 -23.18
N ARG A 160 12.75 -6.26 -22.49
CA ARG A 160 14.05 -6.94 -22.59
C ARG A 160 13.81 -8.38 -22.13
N GLN A 161 14.05 -9.32 -23.03
CA GLN A 161 13.96 -10.75 -22.69
C GLN A 161 14.89 -10.99 -21.48
N ALA A 162 14.36 -11.64 -20.46
CA ALA A 162 15.18 -12.04 -19.32
C ALA A 162 16.33 -12.92 -19.85
N GLU A 163 17.54 -12.68 -19.36
CA GLU A 163 18.76 -13.39 -19.79
C GLU A 163 18.68 -14.92 -19.62
N ASP A 164 17.71 -15.42 -18.87
CA ASP A 164 17.45 -16.85 -18.67
C ASP A 164 15.93 -17.13 -18.83
N ALA A 165 15.44 -17.07 -20.08
CA ALA A 165 14.04 -17.34 -20.42
C ALA A 165 13.68 -18.83 -20.40
N SER A 166 14.63 -19.73 -19.99
CA SER A 166 14.47 -21.19 -20.10
C SER A 166 13.51 -21.77 -19.06
N LEU A 167 13.38 -21.16 -17.87
CA LEU A 167 12.53 -21.67 -16.78
C LEU A 167 11.43 -20.66 -16.41
N PRO A 168 10.20 -21.15 -16.14
CA PRO A 168 9.12 -20.30 -15.65
C PRO A 168 9.49 -19.65 -14.30
N ARG A 169 8.98 -18.44 -14.06
CA ARG A 169 9.26 -17.66 -12.85
C ARG A 169 7.99 -17.24 -12.16
N LEU A 170 7.99 -17.39 -10.84
CA LEU A 170 7.04 -16.74 -9.95
C LEU A 170 7.70 -15.50 -9.34
N ILE A 171 6.90 -14.48 -8.98
CA ILE A 171 7.41 -13.29 -8.33
C ILE A 171 6.60 -12.95 -7.08
N TYR A 172 7.31 -12.53 -6.04
CA TYR A 172 6.76 -11.80 -4.90
C TYR A 172 7.55 -10.51 -4.73
N PHE A 173 6.85 -9.40 -4.46
CA PHE A 173 7.51 -8.14 -4.15
C PHE A 173 6.82 -7.38 -3.01
N GLY A 174 7.58 -6.56 -2.30
CA GLY A 174 7.15 -5.74 -1.17
C GLY A 174 7.85 -6.05 0.15
N ALA A 175 7.26 -5.64 1.26
CA ALA A 175 7.84 -5.81 2.59
C ALA A 175 7.73 -7.25 3.10
N ALA A 176 8.73 -7.72 3.85
CA ALA A 176 8.73 -9.03 4.51
C ALA A 176 7.98 -9.01 5.86
N GLN A 177 6.80 -8.40 5.90
CA GLN A 177 5.99 -8.29 7.11
C GLN A 177 5.14 -9.55 7.34
N ARG A 178 4.80 -9.85 8.61
CA ARG A 178 4.07 -11.08 8.98
C ARG A 178 2.73 -11.23 8.25
N TRP A 179 2.00 -10.14 8.04
CA TRP A 179 0.70 -10.17 7.34
C TRP A 179 0.79 -10.36 5.84
N GLN A 180 2.00 -10.30 5.28
CA GLN A 180 2.24 -10.54 3.86
C GLN A 180 2.31 -12.02 3.48
N GLY A 181 2.34 -12.94 4.45
CA GLY A 181 2.25 -14.38 4.23
C GLY A 181 3.48 -15.02 3.58
N LEU A 182 4.65 -14.39 3.66
CA LEU A 182 5.85 -14.84 2.95
C LEU A 182 6.31 -16.26 3.37
N ARG A 183 6.11 -16.64 4.65
CA ARG A 183 6.43 -17.99 5.10
C ARG A 183 5.54 -19.05 4.46
N ASP A 184 4.25 -18.76 4.29
CA ASP A 184 3.29 -19.66 3.65
C ASP A 184 3.58 -19.75 2.14
N LEU A 185 4.02 -18.65 1.53
CA LEU A 185 4.50 -18.65 0.14
C LEU A 185 5.70 -19.57 -0.04
N LEU A 186 6.72 -19.50 0.81
CA LEU A 186 7.91 -20.35 0.70
C LEU A 186 7.56 -21.84 0.87
N LYS A 187 6.66 -22.18 1.80
CA LYS A 187 6.13 -23.54 1.92
C LYS A 187 5.40 -24.01 0.66
N ALA A 188 4.58 -23.11 0.08
CA ALA A 188 3.89 -23.41 -1.18
C ALA A 188 4.89 -23.61 -2.32
N PHE A 189 5.90 -22.75 -2.41
CA PHE A 189 6.93 -22.84 -3.44
C PHE A 189 7.73 -24.15 -3.33
N ALA A 190 8.05 -24.60 -2.12
CA ALA A 190 8.68 -25.91 -1.92
C ALA A 190 7.83 -27.08 -2.49
N LEU A 191 6.50 -27.01 -2.34
CA LEU A 191 5.58 -27.99 -2.93
C LEU A 191 5.54 -27.89 -4.48
N VAL A 192 5.59 -26.67 -5.04
CA VAL A 192 5.67 -26.49 -6.50
C VAL A 192 6.96 -27.09 -7.05
N ARG A 193 8.10 -26.89 -6.38
CA ARG A 193 9.41 -27.39 -6.76
C ARG A 193 9.49 -28.94 -6.79
N GLN A 194 8.66 -29.62 -6.01
CA GLN A 194 8.56 -31.09 -6.07
C GLN A 194 7.96 -31.61 -7.39
N GLN A 195 7.25 -30.75 -8.14
CA GLN A 195 6.52 -31.14 -9.35
C GLN A 195 7.04 -30.46 -10.61
N LEU A 196 7.57 -29.26 -10.52
CA LEU A 196 7.97 -28.44 -11.66
C LEU A 196 9.33 -27.77 -11.41
N GLU A 197 10.13 -27.66 -12.47
CA GLU A 197 11.27 -26.79 -12.47
C GLU A 197 10.82 -25.33 -12.65
N VAL A 198 11.02 -24.53 -11.63
CA VAL A 198 10.56 -23.12 -11.58
C VAL A 198 11.48 -22.30 -10.70
N ARG A 199 11.63 -21.01 -10.96
CA ARG A 199 12.34 -20.07 -10.11
C ARG A 199 11.39 -19.11 -9.41
N LEU A 200 11.81 -18.55 -8.27
CA LEU A 200 11.08 -17.54 -7.54
C LEU A 200 11.95 -16.29 -7.35
N ASP A 201 11.47 -15.14 -7.84
CA ASP A 201 12.05 -13.84 -7.52
C ASP A 201 11.37 -13.27 -6.25
N LEU A 202 12.14 -13.02 -5.20
CA LEU A 202 11.73 -12.31 -4.00
C LEU A 202 12.31 -10.90 -4.00
N CYS A 203 11.51 -9.91 -4.41
CA CYS A 203 11.91 -8.51 -4.45
C CYS A 203 11.45 -7.82 -3.16
N LEU A 204 12.36 -7.68 -2.20
CA LEU A 204 12.07 -7.11 -0.88
C LEU A 204 12.44 -5.63 -0.85
N SER A 205 11.60 -4.81 -0.21
CA SER A 205 11.79 -3.37 -0.15
C SER A 205 13.11 -2.96 0.53
N LEU A 206 13.51 -3.69 1.59
CA LEU A 206 14.72 -3.37 2.36
C LEU A 206 15.35 -4.66 2.91
N GLU A 207 16.69 -4.66 3.02
CA GLU A 207 17.41 -5.65 3.79
C GLU A 207 17.37 -5.28 5.28
N ASN A 208 16.47 -5.89 6.03
CA ASN A 208 16.24 -5.64 7.44
C ASN A 208 16.19 -6.96 8.24
N ARG A 209 15.78 -6.89 9.53
CA ARG A 209 15.64 -8.07 10.37
C ARG A 209 14.69 -9.12 9.77
N GLN A 210 13.58 -8.70 9.16
CA GLN A 210 12.62 -9.59 8.51
C GLN A 210 13.24 -10.28 7.29
N ALA A 211 14.02 -9.57 6.49
CA ALA A 211 14.74 -10.15 5.34
C ALA A 211 15.77 -11.20 5.79
N ARG A 212 16.47 -10.97 6.90
CA ARG A 212 17.36 -12.01 7.50
C ARG A 212 16.59 -13.26 7.90
N GLN A 213 15.38 -13.09 8.43
CA GLN A 213 14.51 -14.23 8.74
C GLN A 213 14.08 -14.98 7.48
N VAL A 214 13.85 -14.29 6.37
CA VAL A 214 13.54 -14.92 5.06
C VAL A 214 14.72 -15.75 4.60
N LYS A 215 15.96 -15.25 4.65
CA LYS A 215 17.17 -16.02 4.32
C LYS A 215 17.29 -17.29 5.17
N ALA A 216 16.99 -17.23 6.47
CA ALA A 216 16.98 -18.39 7.33
C ALA A 216 15.91 -19.43 6.94
N TRP A 217 14.72 -18.98 6.50
CA TRP A 217 13.68 -19.89 6.00
C TRP A 217 14.08 -20.54 4.68
N LEU A 218 14.69 -19.80 3.74
CA LEU A 218 15.19 -20.36 2.48
C LEU A 218 16.17 -21.48 2.74
N LYS A 219 17.14 -21.25 3.63
CA LYS A 219 18.12 -22.28 4.03
C LYS A 219 17.45 -23.49 4.66
N SER A 220 16.50 -23.28 5.59
CA SER A 220 15.81 -24.39 6.28
C SER A 220 14.88 -25.21 5.39
N MET A 221 14.49 -24.69 4.23
CA MET A 221 13.62 -25.34 3.25
C MET A 221 14.38 -25.77 1.99
N GLU A 222 15.72 -25.61 1.97
CA GLU A 222 16.59 -25.98 0.83
C GLU A 222 16.17 -25.30 -0.48
N LEU A 223 15.84 -23.99 -0.41
CA LEU A 223 15.33 -23.21 -1.54
C LEU A 223 16.36 -22.19 -2.06
N GLU A 224 17.59 -22.15 -1.53
CA GLU A 224 18.57 -21.12 -1.86
C GLU A 224 18.94 -21.13 -3.35
N ASP A 225 19.01 -22.29 -3.98
CA ASP A 225 19.42 -22.45 -5.38
C ASP A 225 18.32 -22.05 -6.40
N CYS A 226 17.06 -21.98 -5.97
CA CYS A 226 15.93 -21.71 -6.84
C CYS A 226 15.17 -20.41 -6.53
N VAL A 227 15.62 -19.67 -5.51
CA VAL A 227 15.06 -18.38 -5.11
C VAL A 227 16.09 -17.27 -5.25
N SER A 228 15.78 -16.26 -6.06
CA SER A 228 16.60 -15.05 -6.21
C SER A 228 16.09 -13.97 -5.28
N LEU A 229 16.97 -13.45 -4.39
CA LEU A 229 16.65 -12.35 -3.48
C LEU A 229 17.14 -11.03 -4.07
N HIS A 230 16.23 -10.06 -4.16
CA HIS A 230 16.51 -8.71 -4.60
C HIS A 230 16.08 -7.72 -3.52
N PHE A 231 16.86 -6.65 -3.32
CA PHE A 231 16.59 -5.61 -2.32
C PHE A 231 16.61 -4.24 -2.95
N GLY A 232 15.62 -3.41 -2.61
CA GLY A 232 15.62 -1.99 -2.97
C GLY A 232 15.67 -1.74 -4.48
N LEU A 233 15.01 -2.57 -5.28
CA LEU A 233 14.94 -2.36 -6.72
C LEU A 233 14.23 -1.03 -7.02
N ASP A 234 14.72 -0.31 -8.02
CA ASP A 234 13.98 0.81 -8.58
C ASP A 234 12.70 0.33 -9.30
N GLN A 235 11.79 1.27 -9.55
CA GLN A 235 10.48 0.98 -10.15
C GLN A 235 10.59 0.33 -11.53
N ALA A 236 11.55 0.75 -12.35
CA ALA A 236 11.72 0.22 -13.71
C ALA A 236 12.19 -1.24 -13.67
N SER A 237 13.22 -1.54 -12.87
CA SER A 237 13.75 -2.88 -12.65
C SER A 237 12.71 -3.83 -12.05
N LEU A 238 11.94 -3.36 -11.05
CA LEU A 238 10.87 -4.14 -10.46
C LEU A 238 9.78 -4.46 -11.49
N ARG A 239 9.35 -3.47 -12.26
CA ARG A 239 8.34 -3.62 -13.32
C ARG A 239 8.76 -4.65 -14.37
N GLN A 240 10.01 -4.60 -14.82
CA GLN A 240 10.55 -5.60 -15.76
C GLN A 240 10.46 -7.02 -15.19
N LYS A 241 10.81 -7.22 -13.91
CA LYS A 241 10.69 -8.53 -13.26
C LYS A 241 9.24 -8.99 -13.12
N ILE A 242 8.30 -8.09 -12.81
CA ILE A 242 6.87 -8.41 -12.75
C ILE A 242 6.38 -8.86 -14.13
N GLN A 243 6.72 -8.13 -15.18
CA GLN A 243 6.33 -8.46 -16.55
C GLN A 243 6.94 -9.77 -17.07
N ALA A 244 8.17 -10.10 -16.64
CA ALA A 244 8.84 -11.34 -17.00
C ALA A 244 8.33 -12.57 -16.23
N ALA A 245 7.55 -12.38 -15.16
CA ALA A 245 7.06 -13.48 -14.33
C ALA A 245 5.84 -14.15 -14.95
N SER A 246 5.75 -15.47 -14.80
CA SER A 246 4.58 -16.27 -15.21
C SER A 246 3.36 -15.96 -14.33
N ALA A 247 3.57 -15.68 -13.04
CA ALA A 247 2.56 -15.22 -12.12
C ALA A 247 3.16 -14.46 -10.93
N SER A 248 2.39 -13.53 -10.38
CA SER A 248 2.71 -12.75 -9.18
C SER A 248 1.92 -13.26 -7.98
N LEU A 249 2.57 -13.30 -6.82
CA LEU A 249 2.03 -13.89 -5.60
C LEU A 249 1.70 -12.84 -4.54
N ALA A 250 0.47 -12.83 -4.05
CA ALA A 250 -0.01 -11.96 -2.98
C ALA A 250 -0.68 -12.74 -1.83
N PRO A 251 0.08 -13.56 -1.07
CA PRO A 251 -0.44 -14.52 -0.09
C PRO A 251 -0.74 -13.88 1.27
N LEU A 252 -1.47 -12.79 1.31
CA LEU A 252 -1.81 -12.05 2.53
C LEU A 252 -2.47 -12.97 3.58
N THR A 253 -2.11 -12.77 4.86
CA THR A 253 -2.69 -13.56 5.95
C THR A 253 -4.01 -12.96 6.45
N PRO A 254 -4.94 -13.78 7.02
CA PRO A 254 -6.22 -13.32 7.54
C PRO A 254 -6.06 -12.70 8.96
N CYS A 255 -5.27 -11.64 9.07
CA CYS A 255 -5.08 -10.91 10.32
C CYS A 255 -6.08 -9.74 10.46
N ARG A 256 -6.17 -9.13 11.66
CA ARG A 256 -7.09 -8.00 11.92
C ARG A 256 -6.92 -6.85 10.92
N ARG A 257 -5.68 -6.56 10.51
CA ARG A 257 -5.39 -5.54 9.50
C ARG A 257 -6.09 -5.86 8.17
N ASN A 258 -5.94 -7.07 7.67
CA ASN A 258 -6.44 -7.48 6.36
C ASN A 258 -7.94 -7.84 6.36
N MET A 259 -8.53 -8.13 7.55
CA MET A 259 -9.91 -8.59 7.68
C MET A 259 -10.86 -7.54 8.25
N LEU A 260 -10.37 -6.60 9.07
CA LEU A 260 -11.21 -5.64 9.79
C LEU A 260 -10.90 -4.19 9.41
N GLN A 261 -9.61 -3.83 9.32
CA GLN A 261 -9.22 -2.49 8.93
C GLN A 261 -9.39 -2.27 7.44
N GLY A 262 -8.95 -3.22 6.63
CA GLY A 262 -8.85 -3.06 5.19
C GLY A 262 -7.51 -2.49 4.74
N CYS A 263 -7.26 -2.60 3.45
CA CYS A 263 -6.11 -2.02 2.74
C CYS A 263 -6.34 -2.16 1.23
N CYS A 264 -5.62 -1.39 0.44
CA CYS A 264 -5.52 -1.59 -1.01
C CYS A 264 -4.11 -2.10 -1.35
N PRO A 265 -3.93 -3.40 -1.59
CA PRO A 265 -2.61 -3.99 -1.81
C PRO A 265 -2.01 -3.58 -3.17
N LEU A 266 -1.06 -2.64 -3.16
CA LEU A 266 -0.40 -2.13 -4.36
C LEU A 266 0.20 -3.24 -5.23
N LYS A 267 0.80 -4.28 -4.63
CA LYS A 267 1.37 -5.40 -5.39
C LYS A 267 0.36 -6.10 -6.31
N VAL A 268 -0.92 -6.12 -5.94
CA VAL A 268 -1.98 -6.69 -6.79
C VAL A 268 -2.22 -5.77 -7.97
N LEU A 269 -2.39 -4.47 -7.74
CA LEU A 269 -2.61 -3.48 -8.80
C LEU A 269 -1.40 -3.37 -9.73
N GLU A 270 -0.18 -3.33 -9.19
CA GLU A 270 1.06 -3.25 -9.98
C GLU A 270 1.27 -4.50 -10.84
N SER A 271 0.95 -5.70 -10.31
CA SER A 271 1.00 -6.94 -11.09
C SER A 271 -0.04 -6.94 -12.22
N MET A 272 -1.28 -6.55 -11.92
CA MET A 272 -2.34 -6.44 -12.91
C MET A 272 -1.99 -5.37 -13.97
N ALA A 273 -1.45 -4.22 -13.58
CA ALA A 273 -1.00 -3.17 -14.49
C ALA A 273 0.06 -3.69 -15.48
N CYS A 274 0.95 -4.56 -15.01
CA CYS A 274 1.96 -5.21 -15.84
C CYS A 274 1.41 -6.33 -16.74
N GLY A 275 0.13 -6.67 -16.68
CA GLY A 275 -0.45 -7.78 -17.41
C GLY A 275 -0.01 -9.15 -16.89
N THR A 276 0.49 -9.23 -15.66
CA THR A 276 0.95 -10.45 -15.01
C THR A 276 -0.18 -11.07 -14.20
N ALA A 277 -0.44 -12.37 -14.39
CA ALA A 277 -1.46 -13.10 -13.65
C ALA A 277 -1.19 -13.02 -12.14
N VAL A 278 -2.23 -12.78 -11.34
CA VAL A 278 -2.13 -12.68 -9.89
C VAL A 278 -2.70 -13.93 -9.22
N ILE A 279 -1.94 -14.53 -8.30
CA ILE A 279 -2.43 -15.54 -7.37
C ILE A 279 -2.43 -14.90 -5.98
N ALA A 280 -3.60 -14.73 -5.38
CA ALA A 280 -3.75 -14.00 -4.12
C ALA A 280 -4.61 -14.76 -3.11
N SER A 281 -4.45 -14.42 -1.83
CA SER A 281 -5.33 -14.92 -0.78
C SER A 281 -6.75 -14.39 -0.95
N ASP A 282 -7.73 -15.26 -0.81
CA ASP A 282 -9.15 -14.92 -0.88
C ASP A 282 -9.59 -14.16 0.39
N LEU A 283 -9.37 -12.85 0.38
CA LEU A 283 -9.69 -11.93 1.45
C LEU A 283 -10.60 -10.81 0.95
N PRO A 284 -11.44 -10.21 1.80
CA PRO A 284 -12.33 -9.11 1.40
C PRO A 284 -11.60 -8.00 0.63
N VAL A 285 -10.44 -7.56 1.10
CA VAL A 285 -9.61 -6.52 0.48
C VAL A 285 -9.05 -6.91 -0.88
N ILE A 286 -8.85 -8.19 -1.13
CA ILE A 286 -8.40 -8.68 -2.43
C ILE A 286 -9.57 -8.77 -3.41
N ARG A 287 -10.75 -9.19 -2.94
CA ARG A 287 -11.97 -9.25 -3.76
C ARG A 287 -12.41 -7.88 -4.27
N GLU A 288 -12.00 -6.81 -3.62
CA GLU A 288 -12.20 -5.44 -4.12
C GLU A 288 -11.47 -5.22 -5.47
N LEU A 289 -10.31 -5.86 -5.65
CA LEU A 289 -9.43 -5.69 -6.81
C LEU A 289 -9.53 -6.84 -7.82
N VAL A 290 -9.66 -8.08 -7.34
CA VAL A 290 -9.58 -9.30 -8.15
C VAL A 290 -10.87 -10.09 -8.07
N THR A 291 -11.47 -10.38 -9.22
CA THR A 291 -12.52 -11.39 -9.36
C THR A 291 -11.86 -12.71 -9.72
N HIS A 292 -12.13 -13.77 -8.94
CA HIS A 292 -11.59 -15.11 -9.14
C HIS A 292 -11.86 -15.60 -10.57
N GLU A 293 -10.87 -16.24 -11.20
CA GLU A 293 -10.89 -16.77 -12.58
C GLU A 293 -11.17 -15.74 -13.68
N LYS A 294 -11.29 -14.46 -13.33
CA LYS A 294 -11.42 -13.37 -14.30
C LYS A 294 -10.19 -12.47 -14.36
N HIS A 295 -9.68 -12.07 -13.19
CA HIS A 295 -8.54 -11.14 -13.08
C HIS A 295 -7.35 -11.75 -12.35
N GLY A 296 -7.45 -13.01 -11.94
CA GLY A 296 -6.46 -13.77 -11.20
C GLY A 296 -7.07 -14.96 -10.49
N LEU A 297 -6.26 -15.73 -9.77
CA LEU A 297 -6.73 -16.84 -8.93
C LEU A 297 -6.75 -16.43 -7.46
N LEU A 298 -7.88 -16.67 -6.80
CA LEU A 298 -8.02 -16.48 -5.37
C LEU A 298 -7.98 -17.85 -4.66
N VAL A 299 -7.12 -17.97 -3.65
CA VAL A 299 -6.93 -19.20 -2.88
C VAL A 299 -7.21 -18.95 -1.39
N PRO A 300 -7.66 -19.94 -0.63
CA PRO A 300 -7.85 -19.80 0.81
C PRO A 300 -6.57 -19.28 1.49
N PRO A 301 -6.66 -18.25 2.37
CA PRO A 301 -5.50 -17.68 3.03
C PRO A 301 -4.83 -18.67 3.97
N SER A 302 -3.50 -18.58 4.12
CA SER A 302 -2.67 -19.45 4.98
C SER A 302 -2.85 -20.95 4.69
N ARG A 303 -3.03 -21.29 3.41
CA ARG A 303 -3.10 -22.65 2.90
C ARG A 303 -2.01 -22.89 1.83
N PRO A 304 -0.78 -23.23 2.21
CA PRO A 304 0.33 -23.44 1.27
C PRO A 304 0.03 -24.43 0.15
N SER A 305 -0.69 -25.51 0.42
CA SER A 305 -1.08 -26.52 -0.58
C SER A 305 -2.00 -25.92 -1.67
N GLU A 306 -2.97 -25.08 -1.29
CA GLU A 306 -3.88 -24.44 -2.22
C GLU A 306 -3.13 -23.39 -3.07
N LEU A 307 -2.22 -22.63 -2.46
CA LEU A 307 -1.36 -21.70 -3.17
C LEU A 307 -0.45 -22.42 -4.16
N ALA A 308 0.14 -23.56 -3.75
CA ALA A 308 0.97 -24.39 -4.63
C ALA A 308 0.18 -24.93 -5.82
N ARG A 309 -1.04 -25.43 -5.58
CA ARG A 309 -1.93 -25.93 -6.64
C ARG A 309 -2.24 -24.84 -7.69
N ALA A 310 -2.58 -23.64 -7.25
CA ALA A 310 -2.82 -22.53 -8.14
C ALA A 310 -1.56 -22.09 -8.93
N CYS A 311 -0.38 -22.14 -8.30
CA CYS A 311 0.88 -21.90 -9.00
C CYS A 311 1.12 -22.97 -10.09
N ILE A 312 0.98 -24.26 -9.77
CA ILE A 312 1.15 -25.37 -10.73
C ILE A 312 0.16 -25.23 -11.88
N GLU A 313 -1.09 -24.88 -11.59
CA GLU A 313 -2.13 -24.65 -12.60
C GLU A 313 -1.72 -23.59 -13.62
N LEU A 314 -1.32 -22.39 -13.16
CA LEU A 314 -0.92 -21.33 -14.08
C LEU A 314 0.40 -21.60 -14.80
N LEU A 315 1.34 -22.25 -14.16
CA LEU A 315 2.61 -22.66 -14.77
C LEU A 315 2.40 -23.72 -15.85
N SER A 316 1.44 -24.62 -15.66
CA SER A 316 1.09 -25.67 -16.63
C SER A 316 0.14 -25.16 -17.73
N GLN A 317 -0.47 -23.98 -17.56
CA GLN A 317 -1.43 -23.38 -18.51
C GLN A 317 -1.03 -21.92 -18.83
N PRO A 318 0.07 -21.69 -19.59
CA PRO A 318 0.55 -20.33 -19.89
C PRO A 318 -0.49 -19.45 -20.60
N ALA A 319 -1.34 -20.03 -21.43
CA ALA A 319 -2.43 -19.33 -22.12
C ALA A 319 -3.46 -18.78 -21.12
N LYS A 320 -3.82 -19.56 -20.08
CA LYS A 320 -4.70 -19.12 -18.98
C LYS A 320 -4.05 -18.02 -18.18
N ALA A 321 -2.78 -18.16 -17.83
CA ALA A 321 -2.05 -17.12 -17.12
C ALA A 321 -2.03 -15.80 -17.89
N LYS A 322 -1.75 -15.85 -19.19
CA LYS A 322 -1.77 -14.68 -20.08
C LYS A 322 -3.15 -14.03 -20.16
N ASP A 323 -4.22 -14.80 -20.31
CA ASP A 323 -5.59 -14.28 -20.37
C ASP A 323 -5.99 -13.58 -19.06
N LEU A 324 -5.71 -14.19 -17.91
CA LEU A 324 -5.94 -13.57 -16.60
C LEU A 324 -5.15 -12.27 -16.40
N GLY A 325 -3.89 -12.26 -16.85
CA GLY A 325 -3.04 -11.07 -16.79
C GLY A 325 -3.60 -9.92 -17.64
N LEU A 326 -3.99 -10.20 -18.89
CA LEU A 326 -4.58 -9.19 -19.78
C LEU A 326 -5.91 -8.63 -19.26
N LYS A 327 -6.79 -9.48 -18.73
CA LYS A 327 -8.04 -9.03 -18.09
C LYS A 327 -7.78 -8.22 -16.83
N GLY A 328 -6.74 -8.58 -16.07
CA GLY A 328 -6.26 -7.80 -14.93
C GLY A 328 -5.80 -6.41 -15.37
N GLN A 329 -4.98 -6.33 -16.40
CA GLN A 329 -4.48 -5.07 -16.96
C GLN A 329 -5.63 -4.18 -17.47
N GLN A 330 -6.58 -4.76 -18.20
CA GLN A 330 -7.78 -4.04 -18.64
C GLN A 330 -8.54 -3.44 -17.46
N ARG A 331 -8.74 -4.20 -16.38
CA ARG A 331 -9.40 -3.68 -15.17
C ARG A 331 -8.67 -2.50 -14.55
N VAL A 332 -7.32 -2.55 -14.49
CA VAL A 332 -6.52 -1.41 -14.01
C VAL A 332 -6.69 -0.21 -14.93
N THR A 333 -6.64 -0.42 -16.23
CA THR A 333 -6.85 0.64 -17.23
C THR A 333 -8.20 1.33 -17.09
N GLU A 334 -9.25 0.58 -16.77
CA GLU A 334 -10.61 1.10 -16.64
C GLU A 334 -10.88 1.79 -15.27
N GLN A 335 -10.26 1.31 -14.19
CA GLN A 335 -10.72 1.66 -12.84
C GLN A 335 -9.62 2.12 -11.87
N PHE A 336 -8.34 1.85 -12.15
CA PHE A 336 -7.26 2.01 -11.18
C PHE A 336 -6.01 2.70 -11.73
N GLN A 337 -6.11 3.51 -12.80
CA GLN A 337 -4.98 4.32 -13.24
C GLN A 337 -4.76 5.51 -12.29
N TRP A 338 -3.49 5.78 -11.95
CA TRP A 338 -3.16 6.90 -11.07
C TRP A 338 -3.72 8.23 -11.56
N GLN A 339 -3.69 8.51 -12.87
CA GLN A 339 -4.26 9.76 -13.41
C GLN A 339 -5.74 9.90 -13.09
N GLN A 340 -6.52 8.81 -13.22
CA GLN A 340 -7.95 8.82 -12.91
C GLN A 340 -8.20 9.03 -11.41
N ILE A 341 -7.40 8.36 -10.55
CA ILE A 341 -7.52 8.49 -9.09
C ILE A 341 -7.11 9.89 -8.63
N CYS A 342 -6.04 10.46 -9.20
CA CYS A 342 -5.63 11.83 -8.89
C CYS A 342 -6.67 12.86 -9.35
N ALA A 343 -7.29 12.68 -10.52
CA ALA A 343 -8.36 13.54 -10.99
C ALA A 343 -9.57 13.50 -10.03
N GLN A 344 -10.00 12.30 -9.61
CA GLN A 344 -11.09 12.16 -8.62
C GLN A 344 -10.74 12.86 -7.28
N LEU A 345 -9.51 12.73 -6.80
CA LEU A 345 -9.07 13.40 -5.58
C LEU A 345 -9.08 14.94 -5.76
N SER A 346 -8.62 15.43 -6.91
CA SER A 346 -8.66 16.84 -7.23
C SER A 346 -10.10 17.40 -7.25
N ASP A 347 -11.04 16.66 -7.85
CA ASP A 347 -12.44 17.02 -7.87
C ASP A 347 -13.04 17.09 -6.45
N LEU A 348 -12.69 16.15 -5.59
CA LEU A 348 -13.09 16.17 -4.18
C LEU A 348 -12.56 17.41 -3.45
N TYR A 349 -11.31 17.82 -3.70
CA TYR A 349 -10.74 19.05 -3.12
C TYR A 349 -11.46 20.29 -3.62
N HIS A 350 -11.76 20.39 -4.91
CA HIS A 350 -12.51 21.50 -5.47
C HIS A 350 -13.91 21.60 -4.88
N GLN A 351 -14.65 20.50 -4.80
CA GLN A 351 -15.96 20.46 -4.17
C GLN A 351 -15.92 20.90 -2.70
N LEU A 352 -14.92 20.42 -1.96
CA LEU A 352 -14.75 20.76 -0.56
C LEU A 352 -14.42 22.24 -0.35
N SER A 353 -13.60 22.82 -1.24
CA SER A 353 -13.22 24.24 -1.19
C SER A 353 -14.37 25.17 -1.53
N GLN A 354 -15.33 24.74 -2.37
CA GLN A 354 -16.51 25.51 -2.76
C GLN A 354 -17.68 25.35 -1.77
N SER A 355 -17.63 24.36 -0.89
CA SER A 355 -18.70 24.12 0.09
C SER A 355 -18.72 25.23 1.13
N PRO A 356 -19.90 25.88 1.39
CA PRO A 356 -20.01 26.90 2.41
C PRO A 356 -19.59 26.36 3.77
N MET A 357 -19.01 27.23 4.61
CA MET A 357 -18.67 26.85 5.99
C MET A 357 -19.93 26.34 6.69
N GLN A 358 -19.90 25.09 7.13
CA GLN A 358 -20.91 24.64 8.09
C GLN A 358 -20.71 25.46 9.38
N ALA A 359 -21.65 26.36 9.66
CA ALA A 359 -21.65 27.06 10.93
C ALA A 359 -21.74 25.97 12.02
N SER A 360 -20.67 25.87 12.83
CA SER A 360 -20.66 25.02 14.01
C SER A 360 -21.77 25.49 14.95
N ALA A 361 -22.80 24.63 15.11
CA ALA A 361 -23.85 24.82 16.09
C ALA A 361 -23.33 24.48 17.50
#